data_7567ec91b63065b6f236da56540fa64d
#
_entry.id   7567ec91b63065b6f236da56540fa64d
#
_cell.length_a   1.000
_cell.length_b   1.000
_cell.length_c   1.000
_cell.angle_alpha   90.00
_cell.angle_beta   90.00
_cell.angle_gamma   90.00
#
_symmetry.space_group_name_H-M   'P 1'
#
loop_
_entity.id
_entity.type
_entity.pdbx_description
1 polymer ?
#
loop_
_entity_poly.entity_id
_entity_poly.type
_entity_poly.pdbx_seq_one_letter_code
_entity_poly.pdbx_strand_id
1 'polypeptide(L)'
;MYGYAMPRQYTMRKDAPYVIIPVFRCKERNGESVSKLNPFSTIWCVIENIFLAATAEGLACSMRIPLNEEHDIGKAKLKVPPTYKIPVFIGIGCAAPNETVLEQNAADLDKQLHDGR
;
A
#
# COMPACT_ATOMS: atom_id res chain seq x y z
N MET A 1 12.32 13.63 -6.35
CA MET A 1 11.28 12.61 -6.52
C MET A 1 10.07 12.81 -5.61
N TYR A 2 10.25 12.93 -4.29
CA TYR A 2 9.13 13.11 -3.35
C TYR A 2 8.32 14.40 -3.54
N GLY A 3 8.96 15.52 -3.88
CA GLY A 3 8.28 16.80 -4.08
C GLY A 3 7.29 16.85 -5.25
N TYR A 4 7.46 15.97 -6.23
CA TYR A 4 6.56 15.85 -7.39
C TYR A 4 5.45 14.82 -7.14
N ALA A 5 5.78 13.73 -6.45
CA ALA A 5 4.84 12.62 -6.24
C ALA A 5 3.76 12.93 -5.17
N MET A 6 4.11 13.64 -4.10
CA MET A 6 3.21 13.90 -2.96
C MET A 6 1.95 14.71 -3.33
N PRO A 7 2.03 15.85 -4.04
CA PRO A 7 0.84 16.58 -4.46
C PRO A 7 -0.07 15.77 -5.38
N ARG A 8 0.52 14.99 -6.31
CA ARG A 8 -0.24 14.13 -7.22
C ARG A 8 -0.99 13.02 -6.48
N GLN A 9 -0.37 12.39 -5.49
CA GLN A 9 -1.03 11.37 -4.66
C GLN A 9 -2.26 11.91 -3.92
N TYR A 10 -2.21 13.16 -3.46
CA TYR A 10 -3.36 13.79 -2.82
C TYR A 10 -4.51 13.98 -3.82
N THR A 11 -4.23 14.55 -4.99
CA THR A 11 -5.22 14.77 -6.05
C THR A 11 -5.82 13.46 -6.53
N MET A 12 -5.00 12.46 -6.83
CA MET A 12 -5.44 11.13 -7.28
C MET A 12 -6.40 10.49 -6.29
N ARG A 13 -6.17 10.62 -4.99
CA ARG A 13 -7.09 10.06 -3.96
C ARG A 13 -8.38 10.83 -3.84
N LYS A 14 -8.34 12.15 -3.98
CA LYS A 14 -9.52 13.00 -3.95
C LYS A 14 -10.45 12.69 -5.13
N ASP A 15 -9.86 12.42 -6.29
CA ASP A 15 -10.58 12.19 -7.53
C ASP A 15 -10.91 10.70 -7.76
N ALA A 16 -10.30 9.78 -6.99
CA ALA A 16 -10.60 8.36 -7.07
C ALA A 16 -12.06 8.08 -6.67
N PRO A 17 -12.83 7.36 -7.50
CA PRO A 17 -14.24 7.05 -7.20
C PRO A 17 -14.38 6.11 -6.00
N TYR A 18 -13.39 5.28 -5.72
CA TYR A 18 -13.38 4.35 -4.60
C TYR A 18 -12.05 4.36 -3.87
N VAL A 19 -12.11 4.11 -2.56
CA VAL A 19 -10.93 3.92 -1.71
C VAL A 19 -11.07 2.59 -0.98
N ILE A 20 -10.10 1.70 -1.22
CA ILE A 20 -9.98 0.44 -0.48
C ILE A 20 -9.06 0.70 0.72
N ILE A 21 -9.52 0.32 1.91
CA ILE A 21 -8.76 0.47 3.15
C ILE A 21 -8.58 -0.91 3.76
N PRO A 22 -7.49 -1.61 3.44
CA PRO A 22 -7.18 -2.88 4.07
C PRO A 22 -6.90 -2.67 5.55
N VAL A 23 -7.44 -3.55 6.37
CA VAL A 23 -7.19 -3.55 7.81
C VAL A 23 -6.74 -4.94 8.25
N PHE A 24 -5.80 -5.01 9.18
CA PHE A 24 -5.32 -6.28 9.69
C PHE A 24 -5.20 -6.26 11.21
N ARG A 25 -5.40 -7.41 11.81
CA ARG A 25 -5.25 -7.56 13.25
C ARG A 25 -3.78 -7.72 13.60
N CYS A 26 -3.28 -6.80 14.40
CA CYS A 26 -1.93 -6.83 14.94
C CYS A 26 -2.00 -7.12 16.44
N LYS A 27 -1.75 -8.36 16.83
CA LYS A 27 -1.56 -8.70 18.24
C LYS A 27 -0.13 -8.36 18.62
N GLU A 28 0.03 -7.51 19.62
CA GLU A 28 1.33 -7.31 20.24
C GLU A 28 1.80 -8.65 20.84
N ARG A 29 2.91 -9.14 20.33
CA ARG A 29 3.59 -10.31 20.91
C ARG A 29 4.86 -9.83 21.57
N ASN A 30 5.02 -10.17 22.85
CA ASN A 30 6.26 -9.90 23.57
C ASN A 30 7.39 -10.79 23.02
N GLY A 31 8.60 -10.26 22.95
CA GLY A 31 9.79 -10.97 22.46
C GLY A 31 10.31 -10.49 21.08
N GLU A 32 11.53 -10.85 20.73
CA GLU A 32 12.25 -10.46 19.50
C GLU A 32 12.11 -11.48 18.36
N SER A 33 10.98 -12.13 18.23
CA SER A 33 10.78 -13.13 17.18
C SER A 33 10.45 -12.49 15.83
N VAL A 34 11.06 -12.98 14.74
CA VAL A 34 10.75 -12.63 13.35
C VAL A 34 9.25 -12.82 13.04
N SER A 35 8.58 -13.73 13.74
CA SER A 35 7.14 -13.97 13.60
C SER A 35 6.26 -12.73 13.89
N LYS A 36 6.80 -11.71 14.55
CA LYS A 36 6.11 -10.41 14.71
C LYS A 36 5.83 -9.71 13.38
N LEU A 37 6.65 -9.98 12.37
CA LEU A 37 6.51 -9.39 11.03
C LEU A 37 5.44 -10.09 10.18
N ASN A 38 5.02 -11.30 10.55
CA ASN A 38 4.06 -12.08 9.76
C ASN A 38 2.74 -11.34 9.47
N PRO A 39 2.10 -10.63 10.43
CA PRO A 39 0.89 -9.89 10.12
C PRO A 39 1.11 -8.80 9.06
N PHE A 40 2.26 -8.13 9.10
CA PHE A 40 2.64 -7.14 8.08
C PHE A 40 2.90 -7.81 6.73
N SER A 41 3.66 -8.90 6.71
CA SER A 41 3.93 -9.64 5.48
C SER A 41 2.63 -10.12 4.82
N THR A 42 1.72 -10.68 5.59
CA THR A 42 0.44 -11.18 5.10
C THR A 42 -0.41 -10.07 4.49
N ILE A 43 -0.54 -8.91 5.15
CA ILE A 43 -1.36 -7.83 4.61
C ILE A 43 -0.74 -7.23 3.34
N TRP A 44 0.59 -7.17 3.22
CA TRP A 44 1.24 -6.70 2.00
C TRP A 44 1.06 -7.66 0.82
N CYS A 45 1.00 -8.97 1.05
CA CYS A 45 0.62 -9.93 0.01
C CYS A 45 -0.83 -9.71 -0.47
N VAL A 46 -1.76 -9.40 0.44
CA VAL A 46 -3.14 -9.05 0.08
C VAL A 46 -3.18 -7.77 -0.75
N ILE A 47 -2.42 -6.74 -0.35
CA ILE A 47 -2.34 -5.47 -1.08
C ILE A 47 -1.81 -5.68 -2.49
N GLU A 48 -0.75 -6.45 -2.66
CA GLU A 48 -0.21 -6.80 -3.97
C GLU A 48 -1.26 -7.50 -4.85
N ASN A 49 -2.00 -8.46 -4.31
CA ASN A 49 -3.09 -9.11 -5.04
C ASN A 49 -4.20 -8.14 -5.45
N ILE A 50 -4.50 -7.11 -4.65
CA ILE A 50 -5.44 -6.04 -5.04
C ILE A 50 -4.91 -5.28 -6.25
N PHE A 51 -3.63 -4.92 -6.28
CA PHE A 51 -3.02 -4.24 -7.43
C PHE A 51 -3.05 -5.11 -8.69
N LEU A 52 -2.69 -6.39 -8.57
CA LEU A 52 -2.72 -7.33 -9.69
C LEU A 52 -4.15 -7.51 -10.24
N ALA A 53 -5.12 -7.69 -9.37
CA ALA A 53 -6.53 -7.82 -9.76
C ALA A 53 -7.05 -6.54 -10.44
N ALA A 54 -6.75 -5.37 -9.89
CA ALA A 54 -7.14 -4.10 -10.49
C ALA A 54 -6.53 -3.92 -11.88
N THR A 55 -5.26 -4.27 -12.06
CA THR A 55 -4.59 -4.23 -13.36
C THR A 55 -5.25 -5.19 -14.36
N ALA A 56 -5.62 -6.39 -13.93
CA ALA A 56 -6.31 -7.36 -14.78
C ALA A 56 -7.68 -6.87 -15.24
N GLU A 57 -8.36 -6.06 -14.42
CA GLU A 57 -9.65 -5.42 -14.75
C GLU A 57 -9.48 -4.08 -15.49
N GLY A 58 -8.27 -3.69 -15.88
CA GLY A 58 -7.99 -2.42 -16.55
C GLY A 58 -8.16 -1.18 -15.69
N LEU A 59 -8.09 -1.35 -14.36
CA LEU A 59 -8.18 -0.26 -13.40
C LEU A 59 -6.79 0.22 -12.95
N ALA A 60 -6.73 1.49 -12.60
CA ALA A 60 -5.54 2.11 -12.00
C ALA A 60 -5.66 2.18 -10.48
N CYS A 61 -4.54 1.99 -9.81
CA CYS A 61 -4.44 2.11 -8.36
C CYS A 61 -3.38 3.15 -7.96
N SER A 62 -3.67 3.85 -6.87
CA SER A 62 -2.71 4.71 -6.20
C SER A 62 -2.73 4.41 -4.71
N MET A 63 -1.57 4.18 -4.11
CA MET A 63 -1.53 3.92 -2.67
C MET A 63 -0.82 5.04 -1.91
N ARG A 64 -1.21 5.20 -0.65
CA ARG A 64 -0.52 6.04 0.31
C ARG A 64 -0.43 5.36 1.67
N ILE A 65 0.76 5.33 2.22
CA ILE A 65 1.00 4.95 3.61
C ILE A 65 0.63 6.15 4.50
N PRO A 66 -0.29 6.00 5.45
CA PRO A 66 -0.66 7.09 6.34
C PRO A 66 0.48 7.44 7.30
N LEU A 67 0.63 8.72 7.61
CA LEU A 67 1.41 9.15 8.76
C LEU A 67 0.70 8.76 10.06
N ASN A 68 1.42 8.75 11.19
CA ASN A 68 0.85 8.31 12.48
C ASN A 68 -0.45 9.02 12.83
N GLU A 69 -0.51 10.35 12.69
CA GLU A 69 -1.71 11.14 12.96
C GLU A 69 -2.86 10.80 12.00
N GLU A 70 -2.58 10.64 10.71
CA GLU A 70 -3.57 10.24 9.71
C GLU A 70 -4.12 8.83 9.98
N HIS A 71 -3.25 7.92 10.41
CA HIS A 71 -3.63 6.57 10.80
C HIS A 71 -4.62 6.58 11.96
N ASP A 72 -4.36 7.37 13.00
CA ASP A 72 -5.20 7.42 14.19
C ASP A 72 -6.54 8.11 13.91
N ILE A 73 -6.53 9.21 13.14
CA ILE A 73 -7.74 9.86 12.66
C ILE A 73 -8.58 8.90 11.80
N GLY A 74 -7.92 8.18 10.88
CA GLY A 74 -8.57 7.19 10.02
C GLY A 74 -9.22 6.08 10.83
N LYS A 75 -8.52 5.52 11.79
CA LYS A 75 -9.08 4.50 12.70
C LYS A 75 -10.30 5.00 13.46
N ALA A 76 -10.23 6.20 14.02
CA ALA A 76 -11.34 6.78 14.77
C ALA A 76 -12.57 6.99 13.88
N LYS A 77 -12.41 7.58 12.70
CA LYS A 77 -13.51 7.84 11.76
C LYS A 77 -14.16 6.57 11.22
N LEU A 78 -13.35 5.54 10.95
CA LEU A 78 -13.81 4.26 10.42
C LEU A 78 -14.23 3.27 11.51
N LYS A 79 -14.15 3.67 12.78
CA LYS A 79 -14.44 2.82 13.94
C LYS A 79 -13.66 1.49 13.93
N VAL A 80 -12.41 1.56 13.48
CA VAL A 80 -11.50 0.40 13.45
C VAL A 80 -11.08 0.05 14.88
N PRO A 81 -11.23 -1.21 15.31
CA PRO A 81 -10.87 -1.61 16.68
C PRO A 81 -9.38 -1.34 17.01
N PRO A 82 -9.01 -1.10 18.27
CA PRO A 82 -7.64 -0.77 18.67
C PRO A 82 -6.59 -1.79 18.22
N THR A 83 -6.96 -3.08 18.21
CA THR A 83 -6.09 -4.19 17.83
C THR A 83 -5.84 -4.30 16.32
N TYR A 84 -6.52 -3.49 15.50
CA TYR A 84 -6.32 -3.45 14.05
C TYR A 84 -5.52 -2.24 13.63
N LYS A 85 -4.78 -2.40 12.54
CA LYS A 85 -3.98 -1.33 11.89
C LYS A 85 -4.38 -1.17 10.43
N ILE A 86 -4.17 0.05 9.92
CA ILE A 86 -4.38 0.42 8.52
C ILE A 86 -2.99 0.62 7.91
N PRO A 87 -2.51 -0.27 7.02
CA PRO A 87 -1.19 -0.13 6.42
C PRO A 87 -1.16 0.93 5.33
N VAL A 88 -2.24 1.01 4.53
CA VAL A 88 -2.34 1.91 3.37
C VAL A 88 -3.78 2.35 3.11
N PHE A 89 -3.92 3.43 2.36
CA PHE A 89 -5.14 3.81 1.65
C PHE A 89 -4.89 3.60 0.15
N ILE A 90 -5.78 2.87 -0.54
CA ILE A 90 -5.68 2.56 -1.96
C ILE A 90 -6.82 3.25 -2.68
N GLY A 91 -6.51 4.29 -3.46
CA GLY A 91 -7.45 4.85 -4.42
C GLY A 91 -7.51 3.97 -5.66
N ILE A 92 -8.71 3.68 -6.17
CA ILE A 92 -8.92 2.85 -7.35
C ILE A 92 -9.91 3.50 -8.30
N GLY A 93 -9.65 3.43 -9.59
CA GLY A 93 -10.48 4.00 -10.65
C GLY A 93 -9.89 3.77 -12.03
N CYS A 94 -10.42 4.47 -13.03
CA CYS A 94 -9.84 4.45 -14.38
C CYS A 94 -8.62 5.37 -14.44
N ALA A 95 -7.59 4.97 -15.18
CA ALA A 95 -6.45 5.84 -15.45
C ALA A 95 -6.86 7.07 -16.27
N ALA A 96 -6.24 8.21 -16.02
CA ALA A 96 -6.43 9.39 -16.85
C ALA A 96 -5.90 9.13 -18.27
N PRO A 97 -6.56 9.67 -19.32
CA PRO A 97 -6.17 9.40 -20.72
C PRO A 97 -4.70 9.76 -21.07
N ASN A 98 -4.12 10.69 -20.33
CA ASN A 98 -2.76 11.19 -20.55
C ASN A 98 -1.82 10.87 -19.36
N GLU A 99 -2.10 9.79 -18.62
CA GLU A 99 -1.26 9.42 -17.48
C GLU A 99 0.12 8.96 -17.97
N THR A 100 1.16 9.55 -17.40
CA THR A 100 2.54 9.17 -17.68
C THR A 100 2.95 8.07 -16.70
N VAL A 101 3.27 6.89 -17.25
CA VAL A 101 3.89 5.82 -16.44
C VAL A 101 5.32 6.25 -16.12
N LEU A 102 5.63 6.30 -14.83
CA LEU A 102 6.99 6.61 -14.39
C LEU A 102 7.92 5.44 -14.74
N GLU A 103 9.08 5.76 -15.29
CA GLU A 103 10.11 4.76 -15.57
C GLU A 103 10.55 4.09 -14.25
N GLN A 104 10.56 2.78 -14.26
CA GLN A 104 11.03 1.97 -13.14
C GLN A 104 12.52 1.67 -13.31
N ASN A 105 13.29 1.80 -12.23
CA ASN A 105 14.67 1.32 -12.25
C ASN A 105 14.66 -0.21 -12.35
N ALA A 106 15.26 -0.74 -13.42
CA ALA A 106 15.42 -2.18 -13.57
C ALA A 106 16.33 -2.73 -12.45
N ALA A 107 15.89 -3.78 -11.78
CA ALA A 107 16.73 -4.50 -10.84
C ALA A 107 17.74 -5.35 -11.62
N ASP A 108 19.01 -5.27 -11.24
CA ASP A 108 20.06 -6.16 -11.77
C ASP A 108 19.92 -7.51 -11.06
N LEU A 109 19.22 -8.44 -11.70
CA LEU A 109 18.92 -9.75 -11.12
C LEU A 109 20.19 -10.58 -10.89
N ASP A 110 21.20 -10.44 -11.74
CA ASP A 110 22.45 -11.21 -11.62
C ASP A 110 23.22 -10.82 -10.35
N LYS A 111 23.10 -9.58 -9.89
CA LYS A 111 23.67 -9.13 -8.62
C LYS A 111 22.87 -9.54 -7.39
N GLN A 112 21.59 -9.90 -7.57
CA GLN A 112 20.69 -10.25 -6.47
C GLN A 112 20.56 -11.77 -6.29
N LEU A 113 20.89 -12.54 -7.32
CA LEU A 113 20.85 -13.99 -7.25
C LEU A 113 22.13 -14.53 -6.62
N HIS A 114 21.97 -15.25 -5.52
CA HIS A 114 23.04 -15.97 -4.84
C HIS A 114 22.74 -17.46 -4.92
N ASP A 115 23.57 -18.19 -5.64
CA ASP A 115 23.40 -19.64 -5.89
C ASP A 115 24.04 -20.54 -4.80
N GLY A 116 24.23 -19.99 -3.60
CA GLY A 116 24.69 -20.76 -2.45
C GLY A 116 26.21 -21.02 -2.39
N ARG A 117 27.02 -20.26 -3.13
CA ARG A 117 28.49 -20.32 -3.07
C ARG A 117 29.07 -19.12 -2.36
#